data_57ca51dcf1ef66f9473dfd8458ea867e
#
_entry.id   57ca51dcf1ef66f9473dfd8458ea867e
#
_cell.length_a   1.000
_cell.length_b   1.000
_cell.length_c   1.000
_cell.angle_alpha   90.00
_cell.angle_beta   90.00
_cell.angle_gamma   90.00
#
_symmetry.space_group_name_H-M   'P 1'
#
loop_
_entity.id
_entity.type
_entity.pdbx_description
1 polymer ?
#
loop_
_entity_poly.entity_id
_entity_poly.type
_entity_poly.pdbx_seq_one_letter_code
_entity_poly.pdbx_strand_id
1 'polypeptide(L)'
;MVNKTDDIRIINTQELISPKDIISQLSPTESGIKTIVDTRSEIKNILDKTLKKFLIVVGPCSIHDIDAAKEYAIKLKNLKNSLSENSLLIMRVYFEKPRTVIGWKGLINDPDLDGSFKINNGIKIARQLLIDLSEMNIPCGHEFLDLVSPQYLSDLISWGAIGARTTESQSHRELASGLSCPVGFKNGTEGSIQIAIDAMNAA
;
A
#
# COMPACT_ATOMS: atom_id res chain seq x y z
N MET A 1 40.49 -25.71 0.64
CA MET A 1 39.56 -24.61 0.33
C MET A 1 38.29 -24.90 1.13
N VAL A 2 37.88 -23.99 2.00
CA VAL A 2 36.61 -24.13 2.72
C VAL A 2 35.48 -23.85 1.68
N ASN A 3 34.61 -24.83 1.47
CA ASN A 3 33.46 -24.63 0.58
C ASN A 3 32.55 -23.59 1.20
N LYS A 4 32.21 -22.53 0.43
CA LYS A 4 31.25 -21.52 0.84
C LYS A 4 29.88 -22.17 0.93
N THR A 5 29.23 -22.02 2.08
CA THR A 5 27.89 -22.65 2.35
C THR A 5 26.74 -21.66 2.25
N ASP A 6 27.04 -20.35 2.18
CA ASP A 6 26.07 -19.25 2.11
C ASP A 6 26.39 -18.29 0.96
N ASP A 7 25.39 -17.51 0.53
CA ASP A 7 25.49 -16.49 -0.53
C ASP A 7 26.06 -17.00 -1.88
N ILE A 8 25.94 -18.30 -2.18
CA ILE A 8 26.52 -18.88 -3.41
C ILE A 8 25.83 -18.40 -4.69
N ARG A 9 24.59 -17.89 -4.57
CA ARG A 9 23.77 -17.39 -5.68
C ARG A 9 23.43 -15.91 -5.54
N ILE A 10 23.93 -15.24 -4.52
CA ILE A 10 23.75 -13.81 -4.29
C ILE A 10 24.87 -13.04 -4.99
N ILE A 11 24.51 -12.12 -5.86
CA ILE A 11 25.47 -11.28 -6.60
C ILE A 11 25.95 -10.13 -5.70
N ASN A 12 25.01 -9.50 -5.01
CA ASN A 12 25.27 -8.35 -4.14
C ASN A 12 24.17 -8.23 -3.08
N THR A 13 24.51 -7.66 -1.93
CA THR A 13 23.58 -7.25 -0.87
C THR A 13 23.77 -5.76 -0.62
N GLN A 14 22.64 -5.04 -0.45
CA GLN A 14 22.64 -3.62 -0.12
C GLN A 14 21.85 -3.40 1.15
N GLU A 15 22.36 -2.52 2.01
CA GLU A 15 21.67 -2.11 3.21
C GLU A 15 20.46 -1.24 2.86
N LEU A 16 19.31 -1.53 3.48
CA LEU A 16 18.14 -0.67 3.39
C LEU A 16 18.24 0.44 4.44
N ILE A 17 17.81 1.65 4.05
CA ILE A 17 17.59 2.74 5.00
C ILE A 17 16.64 2.27 6.10
N SER A 18 16.91 2.63 7.37
CA SER A 18 16.00 2.22 8.43
C SER A 18 14.61 2.90 8.30
N PRO A 19 13.51 2.23 8.69
CA PRO A 19 12.19 2.86 8.71
C PRO A 19 12.17 4.14 9.54
N LYS A 20 12.85 4.17 10.68
CA LYS A 20 12.97 5.34 11.55
C LYS A 20 13.57 6.54 10.82
N ASP A 21 14.64 6.31 10.06
CA ASP A 21 15.37 7.38 9.37
C ASP A 21 14.54 7.94 8.23
N ILE A 22 13.91 7.10 7.41
CA ILE A 22 13.07 7.57 6.30
C ILE A 22 11.82 8.30 6.80
N ILE A 23 11.19 7.83 7.87
CA ILE A 23 10.02 8.50 8.46
C ILE A 23 10.41 9.87 9.01
N SER A 24 11.59 10.01 9.63
CA SER A 24 12.06 11.32 10.11
C SER A 24 12.43 12.28 8.99
N GLN A 25 12.96 11.78 7.87
CA GLN A 25 13.30 12.60 6.69
C GLN A 25 12.08 13.03 5.87
N LEU A 26 11.09 12.16 5.76
CA LEU A 26 9.87 12.34 4.97
C LEU A 26 8.64 12.15 5.87
N SER A 27 8.33 13.17 6.65
CA SER A 27 7.16 13.20 7.53
C SER A 27 5.99 13.92 6.87
N PRO A 28 4.74 13.43 7.04
CA PRO A 28 3.57 14.15 6.56
C PRO A 28 3.33 15.43 7.36
N THR A 29 2.69 16.42 6.74
CA THR A 29 2.19 17.60 7.42
C THR A 29 0.98 17.29 8.31
N GLU A 30 0.60 18.23 9.18
CA GLU A 30 -0.61 18.10 10.00
C GLU A 30 -1.87 17.89 9.14
N SER A 31 -1.97 18.56 7.99
CA SER A 31 -3.09 18.36 7.06
C SER A 31 -3.10 16.98 6.44
N GLY A 32 -1.93 16.44 6.08
CA GLY A 32 -1.79 15.07 5.58
C GLY A 32 -2.17 14.03 6.65
N ILE A 33 -1.69 14.21 7.89
CA ILE A 33 -2.07 13.36 9.02
C ILE A 33 -3.58 13.38 9.23
N LYS A 34 -4.19 14.57 9.22
CA LYS A 34 -5.64 14.73 9.35
C LYS A 34 -6.40 13.97 8.27
N THR A 35 -5.97 14.08 7.00
CA THR A 35 -6.58 13.32 5.89
C THR A 35 -6.58 11.81 6.16
N ILE A 36 -5.47 11.28 6.65
CA ILE A 36 -5.32 9.85 6.93
C ILE A 36 -6.20 9.41 8.11
N VAL A 37 -6.13 10.13 9.23
CA VAL A 37 -6.85 9.79 10.47
C VAL A 37 -8.35 9.89 10.28
N ASP A 38 -8.84 10.98 9.70
CA ASP A 38 -10.28 11.19 9.44
C ASP A 38 -10.82 10.11 8.51
N THR A 39 -10.06 9.77 7.45
CA THR A 39 -10.46 8.71 6.52
C THR A 39 -10.53 7.35 7.20
N ARG A 40 -9.55 6.98 8.03
CA ARG A 40 -9.57 5.71 8.77
C ARG A 40 -10.79 5.63 9.69
N SER A 41 -11.13 6.72 10.36
CA SER A 41 -12.32 6.81 11.21
C SER A 41 -13.60 6.68 10.38
N GLU A 42 -13.67 7.36 9.23
CA GLU A 42 -14.82 7.27 8.33
C GLU A 42 -15.01 5.85 7.77
N ILE A 43 -13.92 5.17 7.37
CA ILE A 43 -13.97 3.77 6.92
C ILE A 43 -14.54 2.88 8.04
N LYS A 44 -14.03 3.04 9.27
CA LYS A 44 -14.55 2.28 10.42
C LYS A 44 -16.05 2.48 10.59
N ASN A 45 -16.53 3.72 10.56
CA ASN A 45 -17.95 4.03 10.69
C ASN A 45 -18.80 3.42 9.56
N ILE A 46 -18.27 3.34 8.34
CA ILE A 46 -18.94 2.66 7.20
C ILE A 46 -19.02 1.16 7.46
N LEU A 47 -17.92 0.52 7.88
CA LEU A 47 -17.88 -0.91 8.15
C LEU A 47 -18.77 -1.29 9.34
N ASP A 48 -18.81 -0.47 10.40
CA ASP A 48 -19.69 -0.62 11.57
C ASP A 48 -21.17 -0.26 11.26
N LYS A 49 -21.48 0.14 10.02
CA LYS A 49 -22.82 0.54 9.54
C LYS A 49 -23.41 1.75 10.28
N THR A 50 -22.60 2.53 10.97
CA THR A 50 -23.02 3.78 11.61
C THR A 50 -23.07 4.95 10.61
N LEU A 51 -22.34 4.83 9.51
CA LEU A 51 -22.35 5.78 8.39
C LEU A 51 -22.78 5.06 7.09
N LYS A 52 -23.83 5.56 6.44
CA LYS A 52 -24.33 5.00 5.18
C LYS A 52 -23.65 5.63 3.97
N LYS A 53 -22.48 5.13 3.63
CA LYS A 53 -21.74 5.50 2.41
C LYS A 53 -21.17 4.27 1.72
N PHE A 54 -20.91 4.40 0.43
CA PHE A 54 -20.12 3.41 -0.32
C PHE A 54 -18.65 3.68 -0.11
N LEU A 55 -17.90 2.65 0.26
CA LEU A 55 -16.44 2.67 0.27
C LEU A 55 -15.94 2.27 -1.12
N ILE A 56 -15.27 3.19 -1.82
CA ILE A 56 -14.80 2.99 -3.19
C ILE A 56 -13.28 3.14 -3.22
N VAL A 57 -12.58 2.05 -3.51
CA VAL A 57 -11.12 2.04 -3.74
C VAL A 57 -10.87 1.96 -5.24
N VAL A 58 -10.42 3.05 -5.84
CA VAL A 58 -10.31 3.20 -7.30
C VAL A 58 -8.99 3.83 -7.70
N GLY A 59 -8.41 3.37 -8.81
CA GLY A 59 -7.16 3.92 -9.32
C GLY A 59 -6.42 2.97 -10.26
N PRO A 60 -5.22 3.33 -10.68
CA PRO A 60 -4.39 2.53 -11.57
C PRO A 60 -4.05 1.16 -10.96
N CYS A 61 -3.74 0.21 -11.83
CA CYS A 61 -3.34 -1.14 -11.39
C CYS A 61 -2.07 -1.12 -10.54
N SER A 62 -1.12 -0.27 -10.88
CA SER A 62 0.08 0.04 -10.11
C SER A 62 0.64 1.40 -10.52
N ILE A 63 1.37 2.01 -9.61
CA ILE A 63 2.08 3.25 -9.88
C ILE A 63 3.46 2.92 -10.47
N HIS A 64 3.79 3.53 -11.60
CA HIS A 64 5.12 3.50 -12.22
C HIS A 64 5.58 4.90 -12.65
N ASP A 65 4.64 5.85 -12.74
CA ASP A 65 4.85 7.23 -13.13
C ASP A 65 4.19 8.13 -12.08
N ILE A 66 5.00 8.97 -11.45
CA ILE A 66 4.56 9.82 -10.34
C ILE A 66 3.71 11.00 -10.84
N ASP A 67 4.06 11.58 -11.99
CA ASP A 67 3.33 12.71 -12.54
C ASP A 67 1.94 12.27 -13.03
N ALA A 68 1.86 11.13 -13.71
CA ALA A 68 0.59 10.52 -14.08
C ALA A 68 -0.28 10.18 -12.85
N ALA A 69 0.33 9.71 -11.75
CA ALA A 69 -0.38 9.44 -10.50
C ALA A 69 -0.96 10.74 -9.88
N LYS A 70 -0.20 11.83 -9.88
CA LYS A 70 -0.65 13.13 -9.40
C LYS A 70 -1.75 13.73 -10.29
N GLU A 71 -1.63 13.61 -11.60
CA GLU A 71 -2.68 14.03 -12.54
C GLU A 71 -3.98 13.26 -12.29
N TYR A 72 -3.89 11.93 -12.09
CA TYR A 72 -5.04 11.12 -11.72
C TYR A 72 -5.67 11.58 -10.40
N ALA A 73 -4.84 11.88 -9.39
CA ALA A 73 -5.31 12.37 -8.09
C ALA A 73 -6.08 13.69 -8.19
N ILE A 74 -5.64 14.62 -9.05
CA ILE A 74 -6.36 15.88 -9.30
C ILE A 74 -7.75 15.61 -9.87
N LYS A 75 -7.87 14.72 -10.86
CA LYS A 75 -9.16 14.32 -11.44
C LYS A 75 -10.05 13.64 -10.39
N LEU A 76 -9.47 12.75 -9.57
CA LEU A 76 -10.19 12.06 -8.51
C LEU A 76 -10.67 13.02 -7.41
N LYS A 77 -9.88 14.05 -7.08
CA LYS A 77 -10.27 15.09 -6.11
C LYS A 77 -11.53 15.82 -6.53
N ASN A 78 -11.64 16.17 -7.81
CA ASN A 78 -12.82 16.82 -8.35
C ASN A 78 -14.05 15.93 -8.25
N LEU A 79 -13.90 14.64 -8.59
CA LEU A 79 -14.98 13.65 -8.47
C LEU A 79 -15.36 13.40 -7.00
N LYS A 80 -14.37 13.30 -6.10
CA LYS A 80 -14.59 13.14 -4.65
C LYS A 80 -15.53 14.22 -4.10
N ASN A 81 -15.32 15.47 -4.48
CA ASN A 81 -16.14 16.58 -4.00
C ASN A 81 -17.61 16.46 -4.42
N SER A 82 -17.88 15.93 -5.62
CA SER A 82 -19.26 15.73 -6.12
C SER A 82 -19.96 14.51 -5.54
N LEU A 83 -19.21 13.52 -5.01
CA LEU A 83 -19.75 12.25 -4.48
C LEU A 83 -19.67 12.14 -2.96
N SER A 84 -19.21 13.16 -2.26
CA SER A 84 -18.88 13.12 -0.82
C SER A 84 -20.04 12.78 0.10
N GLU A 85 -21.28 13.03 -0.29
CA GLU A 85 -22.48 12.71 0.51
C GLU A 85 -22.72 11.21 0.61
N ASN A 86 -22.54 10.48 -0.50
CA ASN A 86 -22.92 9.07 -0.62
C ASN A 86 -21.73 8.11 -0.72
N SER A 87 -20.52 8.62 -0.86
CA SER A 87 -19.35 7.78 -1.12
C SER A 87 -18.11 8.33 -0.46
N LEU A 88 -17.26 7.42 0.02
CA LEU A 88 -15.88 7.69 0.42
C LEU A 88 -14.95 7.13 -0.65
N LEU A 89 -14.25 8.01 -1.37
CA LEU A 89 -13.30 7.61 -2.40
C LEU A 89 -11.89 7.53 -1.82
N ILE A 90 -11.23 6.40 -2.07
CA ILE A 90 -9.84 6.14 -1.72
C ILE A 90 -9.08 5.87 -3.02
N MET A 91 -7.98 6.57 -3.23
CA MET A 91 -7.11 6.33 -4.38
C MET A 91 -6.32 5.05 -4.18
N ARG A 92 -6.41 4.13 -5.14
CA ARG A 92 -5.55 2.95 -5.19
C ARG A 92 -4.15 3.36 -5.61
N VAL A 93 -3.17 3.13 -4.73
CA VAL A 93 -1.76 3.50 -4.91
C VAL A 93 -0.90 2.27 -4.62
N TYR A 94 -0.78 1.36 -5.59
CA TYR A 94 -0.06 0.11 -5.43
C TYR A 94 1.33 0.24 -6.04
N PHE A 95 2.36 0.05 -5.23
CA PHE A 95 3.76 0.19 -5.61
C PHE A 95 4.45 -1.13 -5.92
N GLU A 96 3.85 -2.24 -5.54
CA GLU A 96 4.40 -3.57 -5.69
C GLU A 96 3.53 -4.42 -6.63
N LYS A 97 4.16 -5.36 -7.31
CA LYS A 97 3.50 -6.27 -8.25
C LYS A 97 3.76 -7.72 -7.88
N PRO A 98 2.71 -8.48 -7.50
CA PRO A 98 2.84 -9.91 -7.30
C PRO A 98 3.11 -10.59 -8.65
N ARG A 99 4.34 -11.08 -8.84
CA ARG A 99 4.74 -11.76 -10.07
C ARG A 99 4.89 -13.26 -9.81
N THR A 100 4.13 -14.05 -10.56
CA THR A 100 4.27 -15.51 -10.62
C THR A 100 5.22 -15.93 -11.74
N VAL A 101 5.55 -15.01 -12.65
CA VAL A 101 6.49 -15.16 -13.76
C VAL A 101 7.43 -13.95 -13.76
N ILE A 102 8.46 -13.96 -14.61
CA ILE A 102 9.39 -12.84 -14.78
C ILE A 102 8.62 -11.56 -15.17
N GLY A 103 9.00 -10.44 -14.58
CA GLY A 103 8.43 -9.13 -14.88
C GLY A 103 8.80 -8.08 -13.83
N TRP A 104 8.51 -6.83 -14.13
CA TRP A 104 8.75 -5.70 -13.22
C TRP A 104 8.02 -5.91 -11.88
N LYS A 105 8.76 -5.75 -10.79
CA LYS A 105 8.28 -6.04 -9.41
C LYS A 105 7.58 -4.87 -8.74
N GLY A 106 7.53 -3.72 -9.38
CA GLY A 106 6.90 -2.52 -8.85
C GLY A 106 7.89 -1.40 -8.53
N LEU A 107 7.34 -0.21 -8.28
CA LEU A 107 8.10 1.03 -8.08
C LEU A 107 9.09 0.95 -6.91
N ILE A 108 8.73 0.30 -5.81
CA ILE A 108 9.62 0.16 -4.66
C ILE A 108 10.85 -0.67 -5.04
N ASN A 109 10.64 -1.78 -5.75
CA ASN A 109 11.72 -2.72 -6.05
C ASN A 109 12.60 -2.26 -7.21
N ASP A 110 12.03 -1.58 -8.21
CA ASP A 110 12.73 -1.17 -9.42
C ASP A 110 12.12 0.14 -9.95
N PRO A 111 12.46 1.28 -9.31
CA PRO A 111 11.85 2.57 -9.63
C PRO A 111 12.22 3.08 -11.03
N ASP A 112 13.39 2.72 -11.54
CA ASP A 112 13.90 3.19 -12.83
C ASP A 112 13.48 2.28 -14.00
N LEU A 113 12.77 1.16 -13.74
CA LEU A 113 12.32 0.17 -14.74
C LEU A 113 13.45 -0.46 -15.57
N ASP A 114 14.67 -0.46 -15.05
CA ASP A 114 15.90 -0.89 -15.75
C ASP A 114 16.55 -2.14 -15.14
N GLY A 115 15.95 -2.71 -14.08
CA GLY A 115 16.50 -3.85 -13.35
C GLY A 115 17.65 -3.51 -12.42
N SER A 116 17.89 -2.23 -12.12
CA SER A 116 18.92 -1.78 -11.19
C SER A 116 18.57 -2.01 -9.72
N PHE A 117 17.29 -2.24 -9.41
CA PHE A 117 16.78 -2.53 -8.06
C PHE A 117 17.22 -1.52 -6.99
N LYS A 118 17.15 -0.22 -7.30
CA LYS A 118 17.47 0.87 -6.36
C LYS A 118 16.38 1.03 -5.29
N ILE A 119 16.19 0.02 -4.44
CA ILE A 119 15.06 -0.11 -3.49
C ILE A 119 14.98 1.10 -2.55
N ASN A 120 16.10 1.60 -2.02
CA ASN A 120 16.11 2.79 -1.17
C ASN A 120 15.51 4.02 -1.86
N ASN A 121 15.76 4.18 -3.16
CA ASN A 121 15.17 5.25 -3.96
C ASN A 121 13.67 5.00 -4.17
N GLY A 122 13.29 3.76 -4.50
CA GLY A 122 11.90 3.36 -4.66
C GLY A 122 11.04 3.62 -3.41
N ILE A 123 11.57 3.31 -2.22
CA ILE A 123 10.91 3.61 -0.93
C ILE A 123 10.72 5.12 -0.76
N LYS A 124 11.76 5.93 -1.03
CA LYS A 124 11.66 7.40 -0.91
C LYS A 124 10.62 7.99 -1.85
N ILE A 125 10.61 7.56 -3.11
CA ILE A 125 9.65 8.02 -4.12
C ILE A 125 8.22 7.62 -3.72
N ALA A 126 8.01 6.38 -3.31
CA ALA A 126 6.70 5.89 -2.89
C ALA A 126 6.17 6.67 -1.68
N ARG A 127 7.01 6.87 -0.66
CA ARG A 127 6.64 7.61 0.55
C ARG A 127 6.33 9.08 0.25
N GLN A 128 7.16 9.74 -0.58
CA GLN A 128 6.93 11.13 -0.98
C GLN A 128 5.61 11.29 -1.72
N LEU A 129 5.28 10.39 -2.64
CA LEU A 129 3.99 10.43 -3.34
C LEU A 129 2.82 10.30 -2.36
N LEU A 130 2.90 9.40 -1.38
CA LEU A 130 1.84 9.25 -0.37
C LEU A 130 1.65 10.52 0.47
N ILE A 131 2.74 11.20 0.81
CA ILE A 131 2.68 12.49 1.52
C ILE A 131 1.99 13.53 0.63
N ASP A 132 2.44 13.71 -0.61
CA ASP A 132 1.87 14.66 -1.55
C ASP A 132 0.35 14.44 -1.75
N LEU A 133 -0.07 13.17 -1.90
CA LEU A 133 -1.48 12.82 -2.05
C LEU A 133 -2.30 13.12 -0.79
N SER A 134 -1.75 12.84 0.39
CA SER A 134 -2.42 13.15 1.66
C SER A 134 -2.63 14.65 1.86
N GLU A 135 -1.66 15.47 1.45
CA GLU A 135 -1.75 16.94 1.46
C GLU A 135 -2.77 17.48 0.45
N MET A 136 -2.96 16.77 -0.67
CA MET A 136 -4.02 17.05 -1.63
C MET A 136 -5.42 16.64 -1.11
N ASN A 137 -5.54 16.11 0.10
CA ASN A 137 -6.76 15.51 0.65
C ASN A 137 -7.25 14.31 -0.16
N ILE A 138 -6.31 13.49 -0.65
CA ILE A 138 -6.57 12.23 -1.34
C ILE A 138 -6.09 11.08 -0.45
N PRO A 139 -7.02 10.35 0.21
CA PRO A 139 -6.65 9.18 0.99
C PRO A 139 -6.20 8.04 0.09
N CYS A 140 -5.18 7.30 0.54
CA CYS A 140 -4.54 6.26 -0.24
C CYS A 140 -4.85 4.86 0.29
N GLY A 141 -5.09 3.94 -0.64
CA GLY A 141 -5.18 2.50 -0.40
C GLY A 141 -4.01 1.76 -1.06
N HIS A 142 -3.37 0.86 -0.31
CA HIS A 142 -2.21 0.11 -0.76
C HIS A 142 -2.35 -1.39 -0.50
N GLU A 143 -1.82 -2.23 -1.39
CA GLU A 143 -1.70 -3.67 -1.17
C GLU A 143 -0.37 -3.96 -0.48
N PHE A 144 -0.42 -4.52 0.72
CA PHE A 144 0.78 -4.98 1.42
C PHE A 144 1.16 -6.37 0.90
N LEU A 145 2.04 -6.38 -0.09
CA LEU A 145 2.52 -7.59 -0.73
C LEU A 145 3.77 -8.11 -0.03
N ASP A 146 4.70 -7.24 0.29
CA ASP A 146 5.91 -7.52 1.04
C ASP A 146 5.68 -7.30 2.54
N LEU A 147 6.40 -8.04 3.39
CA LEU A 147 6.26 -7.95 4.85
C LEU A 147 7.13 -6.84 5.47
N VAL A 148 8.05 -6.27 4.72
CA VAL A 148 8.98 -5.23 5.17
C VAL A 148 8.50 -3.84 4.76
N SER A 149 7.97 -3.69 3.55
CA SER A 149 7.48 -2.40 3.02
C SER A 149 6.44 -1.69 3.90
N PRO A 150 5.56 -2.39 4.65
CA PRO A 150 4.64 -1.74 5.58
C PRO A 150 5.31 -0.86 6.62
N GLN A 151 6.51 -1.21 7.09
CA GLN A 151 7.26 -0.43 8.07
C GLN A 151 7.65 0.97 7.56
N TYR A 152 7.67 1.15 6.25
CA TYR A 152 8.05 2.39 5.58
C TYR A 152 6.85 3.25 5.16
N LEU A 153 5.66 2.64 5.01
CA LEU A 153 4.53 3.28 4.34
C LEU A 153 3.21 3.25 5.11
N SER A 154 3.04 2.32 6.06
CA SER A 154 1.72 2.06 6.67
C SER A 154 1.15 3.25 7.43
N ASP A 155 1.99 4.14 7.96
CA ASP A 155 1.58 5.38 8.60
C ASP A 155 0.81 6.33 7.65
N LEU A 156 1.09 6.26 6.35
CA LEU A 156 0.50 7.09 5.29
C LEU A 156 -0.70 6.44 4.58
N ILE A 157 -1.04 5.20 4.91
CA ILE A 157 -2.10 4.43 4.24
C ILE A 157 -3.41 4.52 5.02
N SER A 158 -4.50 4.86 4.33
CA SER A 158 -5.85 4.90 4.90
C SER A 158 -6.59 3.56 4.80
N TRP A 159 -6.31 2.74 3.78
CA TRP A 159 -6.87 1.42 3.55
C TRP A 159 -5.81 0.43 3.11
N GLY A 160 -5.61 -0.64 3.87
CA GLY A 160 -4.74 -1.75 3.51
C GLY A 160 -5.48 -2.84 2.73
N ALA A 161 -4.82 -3.49 1.81
CA ALA A 161 -5.35 -4.68 1.14
C ALA A 161 -4.35 -5.83 1.24
N ILE A 162 -4.88 -7.04 1.49
CA ILE A 162 -4.14 -8.29 1.32
C ILE A 162 -4.66 -8.97 0.05
N GLY A 163 -3.76 -9.21 -0.89
CA GLY A 163 -4.11 -9.73 -2.22
C GLY A 163 -4.49 -11.20 -2.21
N ALA A 164 -5.11 -11.65 -3.30
CA ALA A 164 -5.57 -13.04 -3.44
C ALA A 164 -4.44 -14.09 -3.28
N ARG A 165 -3.20 -13.75 -3.65
CA ARG A 165 -2.04 -14.65 -3.54
C ARG A 165 -1.48 -14.75 -2.12
N THR A 166 -1.84 -13.82 -1.24
CA THR A 166 -1.30 -13.71 0.13
C THR A 166 -2.37 -13.88 1.21
N THR A 167 -3.65 -13.94 0.84
CA THR A 167 -4.77 -14.11 1.78
C THR A 167 -4.66 -15.38 2.63
N GLU A 168 -4.05 -16.46 2.13
CA GLU A 168 -3.81 -17.69 2.87
C GLU A 168 -2.57 -17.63 3.78
N SER A 169 -1.69 -16.66 3.57
CA SER A 169 -0.42 -16.57 4.28
C SER A 169 -0.63 -16.14 5.73
N GLN A 170 -0.19 -16.98 6.67
CA GLN A 170 -0.19 -16.67 8.10
C GLN A 170 0.52 -15.35 8.39
N SER A 171 1.71 -15.12 7.83
CA SER A 171 2.48 -13.91 8.06
C SER A 171 1.75 -12.64 7.60
N HIS A 172 0.95 -12.71 6.51
CA HIS A 172 0.16 -11.56 6.07
C HIS A 172 -1.08 -11.33 6.94
N ARG A 173 -1.65 -12.39 7.53
CA ARG A 173 -2.74 -12.27 8.51
C ARG A 173 -2.23 -11.64 9.81
N GLU A 174 -1.07 -12.08 10.30
CA GLU A 174 -0.38 -11.48 11.44
C GLU A 174 0.00 -10.01 11.18
N LEU A 175 0.54 -9.71 9.99
CA LEU A 175 0.79 -8.33 9.56
C LEU A 175 -0.49 -7.48 9.63
N ALA A 176 -1.59 -7.97 9.07
CA ALA A 176 -2.86 -7.24 9.03
C ALA A 176 -3.37 -6.91 10.45
N SER A 177 -3.21 -7.83 11.41
CA SER A 177 -3.61 -7.59 12.81
C SER A 177 -2.83 -6.46 13.49
N GLY A 178 -1.62 -6.17 13.03
CA GLY A 178 -0.75 -5.10 13.56
C GLY A 178 -0.89 -3.75 12.86
N LEU A 179 -1.60 -3.67 11.73
CA LEU A 179 -1.75 -2.43 10.99
C LEU A 179 -2.75 -1.47 11.64
N SER A 180 -2.43 -0.18 11.63
CA SER A 180 -3.30 0.87 12.17
C SER A 180 -4.39 1.34 11.21
N CYS A 181 -4.40 0.84 9.97
CA CYS A 181 -5.46 1.11 8.99
C CYS A 181 -6.42 -0.08 8.89
N PRO A 182 -7.69 0.13 8.52
CA PRO A 182 -8.58 -0.95 8.11
C PRO A 182 -8.00 -1.76 6.96
N VAL A 183 -8.17 -3.08 7.00
CA VAL A 183 -7.60 -4.00 6.01
C VAL A 183 -8.70 -4.84 5.36
N GLY A 184 -8.66 -4.91 4.03
CA GLY A 184 -9.53 -5.79 3.24
C GLY A 184 -8.75 -6.99 2.71
N PHE A 185 -9.25 -8.20 2.99
CA PHE A 185 -8.75 -9.44 2.40
C PHE A 185 -9.47 -9.73 1.09
N LYS A 186 -8.72 -10.06 0.05
CA LYS A 186 -9.30 -10.52 -1.21
C LYS A 186 -9.62 -12.01 -1.14
N ASN A 187 -10.62 -12.45 -1.93
CA ASN A 187 -10.88 -13.86 -2.15
C ASN A 187 -9.65 -14.58 -2.74
N GLY A 188 -9.60 -15.90 -2.62
CA GLY A 188 -8.54 -16.73 -3.21
C GLY A 188 -8.45 -16.56 -4.72
N THR A 189 -7.32 -17.00 -5.31
CA THR A 189 -7.09 -16.88 -6.76
C THR A 189 -8.08 -17.73 -7.59
N GLU A 190 -8.62 -18.80 -6.99
CA GLU A 190 -9.67 -19.66 -7.55
C GLU A 190 -11.09 -19.13 -7.30
N GLY A 191 -11.25 -17.98 -6.61
CA GLY A 191 -12.53 -17.33 -6.36
C GLY A 191 -13.16 -17.67 -5.00
N SER A 192 -12.51 -18.45 -4.13
CA SER A 192 -13.03 -18.78 -2.79
C SER A 192 -13.16 -17.55 -1.90
N ILE A 193 -14.39 -17.24 -1.50
CA ILE A 193 -14.70 -16.17 -0.53
C ILE A 193 -14.42 -16.67 0.90
N GLN A 194 -14.54 -17.97 1.16
CA GLN A 194 -14.33 -18.54 2.49
C GLN A 194 -12.93 -18.23 3.02
N ILE A 195 -11.92 -18.30 2.16
CA ILE A 195 -10.52 -17.97 2.51
C ILE A 195 -10.39 -16.54 3.04
N ALA A 196 -11.10 -15.58 2.43
CA ALA A 196 -11.09 -14.19 2.90
C ALA A 196 -11.80 -14.05 4.26
N ILE A 197 -12.89 -14.77 4.48
CA ILE A 197 -13.61 -14.80 5.76
C ILE A 197 -12.71 -15.40 6.85
N ASP A 198 -12.05 -16.52 6.56
CA ASP A 198 -11.13 -17.17 7.49
C ASP A 198 -9.94 -16.25 7.81
N ALA A 199 -9.45 -15.50 6.81
CA ALA A 199 -8.38 -14.53 7.01
C ALA A 199 -8.80 -13.37 7.93
N MET A 200 -10.01 -12.84 7.77
CA MET A 200 -10.56 -11.80 8.64
C MET A 200 -10.75 -12.29 10.09
N ASN A 201 -11.14 -13.55 10.26
CA ASN A 201 -11.32 -14.13 11.60
C ASN A 201 -9.99 -14.44 12.29
N ALA A 202 -8.92 -14.62 11.53
CA ALA A 202 -7.59 -14.99 12.05
C ALA A 202 -6.66 -13.76 12.23
N ALA A 203 -7.02 -12.60 11.71
CA ALA A 203 -6.31 -11.34 11.85
C ALA A 203 -6.92 -10.49 12.99
#